data_6352f3be7917fba4e2f46d1a993843a3
#
_entry.id   6352f3be7917fba4e2f46d1a993843a3
#
_cell.length_a   1.000
_cell.length_b   1.000
_cell.length_c   1.000
_cell.angle_alpha   90.00
_cell.angle_beta   90.00
_cell.angle_gamma   90.00
#
_symmetry.space_group_name_H-M   'P 1'
#
loop_
_entity.id
_entity.type
_entity.pdbx_description
1 polymer ?
#
loop_
_entity_poly.entity_id
_entity_poly.type
_entity_poly.pdbx_seq_one_letter_code
_entity_poly.pdbx_strand_id
1 'polypeptide(L)'
;MRGRSRRPRRRPPPRSDRAARYTIPAISDRHTRGHPDMPVDIIGMITATPGAEVDVPGGAAVQPDYVRRFAQAHEAAGFDQILIGHFSNAADGFIVASFAAAATERIRLLLAHRPGVIVPSAAARQIATLDVFSGGRLALNVVSGGDDADLQRDGDFVPHDARYRRTGEYLDVLKRIWLADAPVDHDGAFYRLRGASPLVKGAQRPHVPIYFGGSSPAALAVAGEHADVYMTWGEPLDAVREQIARVRAAAAPFGRAPRISVSFRPIVADTEAAAWEKAEAIRERVRAARLANGQPIAGHAPQNAGSQRLMAAAAQGDVLDERLWMGVANLTGARWNSTALVGTPEQVARALGAYYRLGVSTFLIRGFDPLDDALAYGRDLIPAIHAHIAELDRYQAAVPA
;
A
#
# COMPACT_ATOMS: atom_id res chain seq x y z
N MET A 1 49.14 -4.07 68.39
CA MET A 1 48.71 -2.77 67.80
C MET A 1 49.04 -2.76 66.32
N ARG A 2 48.03 -2.88 65.47
CA ARG A 2 48.19 -2.73 64.03
C ARG A 2 47.15 -1.66 63.52
N GLY A 3 47.74 -0.52 63.09
CA GLY A 3 46.97 0.63 62.62
C GLY A 3 46.25 0.34 61.28
N ARG A 4 44.96 0.60 61.22
CA ARG A 4 44.16 0.59 59.97
C ARG A 4 44.21 1.97 59.29
N SER A 5 44.91 2.06 58.15
CA SER A 5 44.93 3.25 57.32
C SER A 5 43.51 3.41 56.62
N ARG A 6 42.90 4.56 56.88
CA ARG A 6 41.63 4.96 56.16
C ARG A 6 42.03 5.53 54.80
N ARG A 7 41.52 4.89 53.70
CA ARG A 7 41.58 5.45 52.34
C ARG A 7 40.56 6.60 52.21
N PRO A 8 40.91 7.71 51.54
CA PRO A 8 40.01 8.82 51.32
C PRO A 8 38.89 8.43 50.32
N ARG A 9 37.63 8.81 50.62
CA ARG A 9 36.46 8.64 49.72
C ARG A 9 36.62 9.60 48.55
N ARG A 10 36.64 9.06 47.31
CA ARG A 10 36.59 9.84 46.08
C ARG A 10 35.20 10.48 45.97
N ARG A 11 35.12 11.78 45.72
CA ARG A 11 33.89 12.51 45.36
C ARG A 11 33.41 12.04 43.99
N PRO A 12 32.10 11.89 43.77
CA PRO A 12 31.55 11.61 42.44
C PRO A 12 31.75 12.85 41.53
N PRO A 13 31.91 12.64 40.19
CA PRO A 13 32.06 13.73 39.26
C PRO A 13 30.72 14.54 39.14
N PRO A 14 30.78 15.83 38.79
CA PRO A 14 29.61 16.65 38.64
C PRO A 14 28.72 16.09 37.49
N ARG A 15 27.43 15.99 37.75
CA ARG A 15 26.43 15.65 36.72
C ARG A 15 26.42 16.77 35.67
N SER A 16 26.81 16.44 34.45
CA SER A 16 26.63 17.33 33.30
C SER A 16 25.16 17.44 32.98
N ASP A 17 24.50 18.51 33.38
CA ASP A 17 23.17 18.95 32.88
C ASP A 17 23.34 19.41 31.43
N ARG A 18 23.44 18.51 30.51
CA ARG A 18 23.14 18.70 29.09
C ARG A 18 22.08 17.68 28.63
N ALA A 19 20.90 17.79 29.19
CA ALA A 19 19.71 17.35 28.49
C ALA A 19 19.47 18.37 27.34
N ALA A 20 20.07 18.08 26.18
CA ALA A 20 19.66 18.73 24.94
C ALA A 20 18.17 18.42 24.79
N ARG A 21 17.31 19.41 25.03
CA ARG A 21 15.89 19.35 24.71
C ARG A 21 15.82 19.24 23.18
N TYR A 22 15.72 18.04 22.66
CA TYR A 22 15.25 17.82 21.29
C TYR A 22 13.78 18.29 21.27
N THR A 23 13.59 19.55 20.91
CA THR A 23 12.28 20.06 20.54
C THR A 23 11.99 19.46 19.17
N ILE A 24 11.22 18.37 19.14
CA ILE A 24 10.62 17.87 17.90
C ILE A 24 9.70 19.00 17.44
N PRO A 25 9.92 19.61 16.25
CA PRO A 25 9.00 20.62 15.75
C PRO A 25 7.63 19.95 15.65
N ALA A 26 6.58 20.64 16.13
CA ALA A 26 5.22 20.19 15.94
C ALA A 26 5.02 19.97 14.44
N ILE A 27 4.87 18.70 14.05
CA ILE A 27 4.60 18.33 12.66
C ILE A 27 3.21 18.91 12.38
N SER A 28 3.19 19.98 11.59
CA SER A 28 1.95 20.62 11.16
C SER A 28 1.06 19.58 10.45
N ASP A 29 -0.27 19.75 10.50
CA ASP A 29 -1.32 18.94 9.83
C ASP A 29 -1.13 18.70 8.31
N ARG A 30 -0.02 19.16 7.75
CA ARG A 30 0.31 19.05 6.32
C ARG A 30 0.57 17.61 5.85
N HIS A 31 0.79 16.65 6.75
CA HIS A 31 1.19 15.29 6.36
C HIS A 31 0.02 14.29 6.22
N THR A 32 -1.19 14.68 6.63
CA THR A 32 -2.40 13.86 6.43
C THR A 32 -3.15 14.19 5.14
N ARG A 33 -2.77 15.28 4.47
CA ARG A 33 -3.26 15.62 3.14
C ARG A 33 -2.13 15.34 2.16
N GLY A 34 -2.44 14.69 1.03
CA GLY A 34 -1.59 14.74 -0.15
C GLY A 34 -1.16 16.16 -0.46
N HIS A 35 -0.29 16.37 -1.39
CA HIS A 35 0.18 17.71 -1.76
C HIS A 35 -1.01 18.68 -1.69
N PRO A 36 -1.00 19.75 -0.89
CA PRO A 36 -2.20 20.58 -0.60
C PRO A 36 -2.87 21.16 -1.86
N ASP A 37 -2.17 21.13 -2.98
CA ASP A 37 -2.61 21.67 -4.26
C ASP A 37 -2.94 20.58 -5.31
N MET A 38 -2.88 19.27 -4.94
CA MET A 38 -3.11 18.18 -5.89
C MET A 38 -4.27 17.30 -5.42
N PRO A 39 -5.35 17.19 -6.22
CA PRO A 39 -6.57 16.50 -5.82
C PRO A 39 -6.45 14.97 -5.79
N VAL A 40 -5.35 14.42 -6.33
CA VAL A 40 -5.10 12.97 -6.37
C VAL A 40 -3.70 12.63 -5.85
N ASP A 41 -3.61 11.51 -5.12
CA ASP A 41 -2.35 10.90 -4.71
C ASP A 41 -1.93 9.81 -5.71
N ILE A 42 -0.65 9.75 -6.06
CA ILE A 42 -0.07 8.72 -6.90
C ILE A 42 0.81 7.80 -6.06
N ILE A 43 0.46 6.52 -6.00
CA ILE A 43 1.21 5.49 -5.28
C ILE A 43 2.00 4.65 -6.29
N GLY A 44 3.31 4.51 -6.07
CA GLY A 44 4.14 3.51 -6.72
C GLY A 44 4.25 2.23 -5.91
N MET A 45 5.11 1.31 -6.33
CA MET A 45 5.40 0.09 -5.57
C MET A 45 6.88 -0.27 -5.72
N ILE A 46 7.53 -0.60 -4.60
CA ILE A 46 8.91 -1.10 -4.61
C ILE A 46 8.99 -2.56 -4.21
N THR A 47 10.04 -3.22 -4.68
CA THR A 47 10.41 -4.60 -4.37
C THR A 47 11.85 -4.66 -3.90
N ALA A 48 12.24 -5.76 -3.25
CA ALA A 48 13.61 -5.96 -2.76
C ALA A 48 14.58 -6.45 -3.85
N THR A 49 14.06 -6.82 -5.03
CA THR A 49 14.82 -7.30 -6.19
C THR A 49 14.29 -6.68 -7.47
N PRO A 50 15.13 -6.54 -8.51
CA PRO A 50 14.67 -6.19 -9.86
C PRO A 50 13.70 -7.23 -10.42
N GLY A 51 12.91 -6.80 -11.41
CA GLY A 51 12.00 -7.66 -12.16
C GLY A 51 10.56 -7.64 -11.68
N ALA A 52 9.72 -8.24 -12.46
CA ALA A 52 8.29 -8.39 -12.26
C ALA A 52 7.85 -9.79 -12.73
N GLU A 53 6.54 -10.01 -12.84
CA GLU A 53 5.98 -11.28 -13.34
C GLU A 53 6.27 -11.57 -14.83
N VAL A 54 6.84 -10.62 -15.54
CA VAL A 54 7.32 -10.78 -16.93
C VAL A 54 8.71 -11.39 -17.00
N ASP A 55 9.37 -11.56 -15.86
CA ASP A 55 10.75 -12.02 -15.77
C ASP A 55 10.84 -13.40 -15.13
N VAL A 56 11.89 -14.12 -15.46
CA VAL A 56 12.27 -15.33 -14.71
C VAL A 56 13.05 -14.86 -13.48
N PRO A 57 12.61 -15.23 -12.24
CA PRO A 57 13.31 -14.82 -11.04
C PRO A 57 14.78 -15.27 -11.05
N GLY A 58 15.68 -14.35 -10.68
CA GLY A 58 17.10 -14.63 -10.60
C GLY A 58 17.84 -13.69 -9.63
N GLY A 59 19.05 -14.09 -9.25
CA GLY A 59 19.89 -13.29 -8.36
C GLY A 59 19.52 -13.41 -6.87
N ALA A 60 20.08 -12.49 -6.05
CA ALA A 60 19.84 -12.48 -4.61
C ALA A 60 18.42 -11.99 -4.29
N ALA A 61 17.78 -12.65 -3.33
CA ALA A 61 16.41 -12.35 -2.90
C ALA A 61 16.25 -10.96 -2.24
N VAL A 62 17.34 -10.34 -1.81
CA VAL A 62 17.37 -8.98 -1.25
C VAL A 62 18.58 -8.24 -1.82
N GLN A 63 18.34 -7.10 -2.45
CA GLN A 63 19.37 -6.24 -3.05
C GLN A 63 19.27 -4.82 -2.48
N PRO A 64 20.04 -4.47 -1.43
CA PRO A 64 19.89 -3.19 -0.74
C PRO A 64 20.08 -1.97 -1.65
N ASP A 65 21.06 -2.00 -2.56
CA ASP A 65 21.30 -0.89 -3.49
C ASP A 65 20.16 -0.71 -4.50
N TYR A 66 19.50 -1.80 -4.88
CA TYR A 66 18.29 -1.71 -5.72
C TYR A 66 17.15 -1.07 -4.95
N VAL A 67 16.87 -1.50 -3.71
CA VAL A 67 15.83 -0.90 -2.87
C VAL A 67 16.05 0.60 -2.71
N ARG A 68 17.29 1.02 -2.40
CA ARG A 68 17.64 2.44 -2.26
C ARG A 68 17.35 3.22 -3.55
N ARG A 69 17.89 2.77 -4.66
CA ARG A 69 17.71 3.44 -5.96
C ARG A 69 16.24 3.49 -6.37
N PHE A 70 15.50 2.41 -6.13
CA PHE A 70 14.11 2.32 -6.52
C PHE A 70 13.21 3.25 -5.69
N ALA A 71 13.43 3.34 -4.36
CA ALA A 71 12.74 4.30 -3.51
C ALA A 71 13.05 5.74 -3.89
N GLN A 72 14.33 6.07 -4.12
CA GLN A 72 14.77 7.40 -4.56
C GLN A 72 14.25 7.78 -5.96
N ALA A 73 14.17 6.81 -6.87
CA ALA A 73 13.61 7.03 -8.21
C ALA A 73 12.12 7.41 -8.14
N HIS A 74 11.33 6.73 -7.31
CA HIS A 74 9.93 7.10 -7.09
C HIS A 74 9.79 8.50 -6.49
N GLU A 75 10.62 8.85 -5.50
CA GLU A 75 10.60 10.18 -4.90
C GLU A 75 10.97 11.27 -5.92
N ALA A 76 11.99 11.03 -6.72
CA ALA A 76 12.41 11.97 -7.78
C ALA A 76 11.39 12.07 -8.92
N ALA A 77 10.70 10.99 -9.23
CA ALA A 77 9.65 10.90 -10.24
C ALA A 77 8.31 11.56 -9.80
N GLY A 78 8.21 12.05 -8.57
CA GLY A 78 7.01 12.76 -8.10
C GLY A 78 5.86 11.86 -7.63
N PHE A 79 6.15 10.60 -7.29
CA PHE A 79 5.17 9.79 -6.58
C PHE A 79 4.96 10.32 -5.15
N ASP A 80 3.72 10.30 -4.68
CA ASP A 80 3.38 10.73 -3.31
C ASP A 80 3.68 9.64 -2.28
N GLN A 81 3.61 8.37 -2.69
CA GLN A 81 3.73 7.23 -1.80
C GLN A 81 4.27 6.00 -2.53
N ILE A 82 4.94 5.10 -1.80
CA ILE A 82 5.37 3.79 -2.31
C ILE A 82 4.81 2.67 -1.47
N LEU A 83 4.19 1.68 -2.13
CA LEU A 83 3.75 0.44 -1.51
C LEU A 83 4.94 -0.52 -1.35
N ILE A 84 5.11 -1.04 -0.14
CA ILE A 84 5.99 -2.16 0.17
C ILE A 84 5.11 -3.39 0.40
N GLY A 85 5.20 -4.38 -0.49
CA GLY A 85 4.38 -5.58 -0.42
C GLY A 85 4.74 -6.50 0.74
N HIS A 86 3.82 -7.41 1.08
CA HIS A 86 4.03 -8.50 2.02
C HIS A 86 3.69 -9.84 1.36
N PHE A 87 4.67 -10.74 1.28
CA PHE A 87 4.52 -12.11 0.77
C PHE A 87 5.40 -13.03 1.60
N SER A 88 4.95 -14.26 1.83
CA SER A 88 5.68 -15.26 2.62
C SER A 88 7.03 -15.70 2.03
N ASN A 89 7.29 -15.36 0.78
CA ASN A 89 8.53 -15.67 0.05
C ASN A 89 9.32 -14.41 -0.38
N ALA A 90 8.99 -13.25 0.19
CA ALA A 90 9.67 -11.99 -0.08
C ALA A 90 10.44 -11.48 1.15
N ALA A 91 11.24 -10.42 0.95
CA ALA A 91 11.90 -9.73 2.04
C ALA A 91 10.88 -9.14 3.05
N ASP A 92 11.26 -9.09 4.33
CA ASP A 92 10.41 -8.55 5.38
C ASP A 92 10.05 -7.07 5.11
N GLY A 93 8.74 -6.78 5.13
CA GLY A 93 8.22 -5.48 4.77
C GLY A 93 8.62 -4.36 5.72
N PHE A 94 8.71 -4.61 7.05
CA PHE A 94 9.14 -3.60 8.02
C PHE A 94 10.61 -3.21 7.80
N ILE A 95 11.47 -4.19 7.53
CA ILE A 95 12.89 -3.94 7.27
C ILE A 95 13.08 -3.15 5.98
N VAL A 96 12.39 -3.56 4.89
CA VAL A 96 12.42 -2.83 3.60
C VAL A 96 11.89 -1.41 3.76
N ALA A 97 10.77 -1.21 4.47
CA ALA A 97 10.19 0.11 4.72
C ALA A 97 11.14 1.00 5.55
N SER A 98 11.78 0.44 6.59
CA SER A 98 12.76 1.17 7.40
C SER A 98 13.97 1.61 6.57
N PHE A 99 14.45 0.73 5.69
CA PHE A 99 15.57 1.03 4.80
C PHE A 99 15.20 2.09 3.75
N ALA A 100 14.00 2.00 3.16
CA ALA A 100 13.47 3.00 2.23
C ALA A 100 13.25 4.36 2.91
N ALA A 101 12.73 4.36 4.16
CA ALA A 101 12.56 5.57 4.96
C ALA A 101 13.87 6.32 5.18
N ALA A 102 14.95 5.58 5.48
CA ALA A 102 16.28 6.15 5.68
C ALA A 102 16.94 6.62 4.37
N ALA A 103 16.49 6.12 3.23
CA ALA A 103 17.03 6.45 1.91
C ALA A 103 16.30 7.60 1.20
N THR A 104 15.17 8.09 1.75
CA THR A 104 14.27 9.10 1.15
C THR A 104 13.89 10.16 2.18
N GLU A 105 13.42 11.32 1.72
CA GLU A 105 13.11 12.47 2.58
C GLU A 105 11.61 12.79 2.68
N ARG A 106 10.85 12.64 1.57
CA ARG A 106 9.48 13.14 1.43
C ARG A 106 8.46 12.07 1.15
N ILE A 107 8.80 11.08 0.32
CA ILE A 107 7.86 10.05 -0.14
C ILE A 107 7.27 9.27 1.03
N ARG A 108 5.95 9.10 1.03
CA ARG A 108 5.24 8.31 2.05
C ARG A 108 5.43 6.81 1.81
N LEU A 109 5.33 6.04 2.86
CA LEU A 109 5.55 4.59 2.86
C LEU A 109 4.22 3.90 3.16
N LEU A 110 3.70 3.11 2.23
CA LEU A 110 2.52 2.29 2.42
C LEU A 110 2.98 0.84 2.70
N LEU A 111 3.08 0.49 3.97
CA LEU A 111 3.55 -0.82 4.40
C LEU A 111 2.42 -1.83 4.37
N ALA A 112 2.53 -2.86 3.53
CA ALA A 112 1.64 -4.01 3.60
C ALA A 112 1.88 -4.77 4.92
N HIS A 113 0.83 -4.91 5.71
CA HIS A 113 0.87 -5.54 7.02
C HIS A 113 -0.20 -6.63 7.14
N ARG A 114 0.22 -7.83 7.55
CA ARG A 114 -0.67 -8.98 7.69
C ARG A 114 -0.97 -9.25 9.17
N PRO A 115 -2.21 -9.00 9.65
CA PRO A 115 -2.65 -9.46 10.96
C PRO A 115 -2.53 -10.97 11.11
N GLY A 116 -2.00 -11.43 12.24
CA GLY A 116 -1.77 -12.85 12.51
C GLY A 116 -0.31 -13.29 12.46
N VAL A 117 0.55 -12.57 11.73
CA VAL A 117 2.01 -12.85 11.73
C VAL A 117 2.69 -12.24 12.96
N ILE A 118 2.29 -11.03 13.35
CA ILE A 118 2.81 -10.34 14.53
C ILE A 118 1.65 -10.00 15.46
N VAL A 119 1.78 -10.27 16.77
CA VAL A 119 0.74 -9.92 17.74
C VAL A 119 0.52 -8.40 17.81
N PRO A 120 -0.74 -7.94 18.03
CA PRO A 120 -1.09 -6.53 17.86
C PRO A 120 -0.31 -5.57 18.77
N SER A 121 0.03 -5.95 20.01
CA SER A 121 0.81 -5.09 20.90
C SER A 121 2.26 -4.91 20.45
N ALA A 122 2.88 -5.92 19.84
CA ALA A 122 4.21 -5.81 19.24
C ALA A 122 4.17 -4.96 17.97
N ALA A 123 3.19 -5.21 17.10
CA ALA A 123 3.00 -4.42 15.89
C ALA A 123 2.69 -2.95 16.19
N ALA A 124 1.89 -2.66 17.22
CA ALA A 124 1.62 -1.28 17.63
C ALA A 124 2.92 -0.50 17.91
N ARG A 125 3.87 -1.12 18.61
CA ARG A 125 5.19 -0.50 18.88
C ARG A 125 6.04 -0.38 17.64
N GLN A 126 6.11 -1.42 16.81
CA GLN A 126 6.90 -1.40 15.57
C GLN A 126 6.41 -0.30 14.62
N ILE A 127 5.11 -0.24 14.39
CA ILE A 127 4.47 0.74 13.51
C ILE A 127 4.70 2.15 14.05
N ALA A 128 4.44 2.40 15.34
CA ALA A 128 4.65 3.72 15.95
C ALA A 128 6.14 4.13 15.90
N THR A 129 7.07 3.20 16.11
CA THR A 129 8.51 3.46 16.02
C THR A 129 8.91 3.85 14.59
N LEU A 130 8.47 3.08 13.59
CA LEU A 130 8.77 3.39 12.19
C LEU A 130 8.12 4.70 11.75
N ASP A 131 6.92 5.00 12.25
CA ASP A 131 6.24 6.27 11.98
C ASP A 131 7.06 7.47 12.48
N VAL A 132 7.61 7.39 13.70
CA VAL A 132 8.51 8.43 14.24
C VAL A 132 9.81 8.52 13.44
N PHE A 133 10.45 7.39 13.12
CA PHE A 133 11.72 7.38 12.38
C PHE A 133 11.56 7.86 10.93
N SER A 134 10.41 7.65 10.34
CA SER A 134 10.09 8.17 9.01
C SER A 134 9.62 9.63 9.02
N GLY A 135 9.49 10.27 10.20
CA GLY A 135 8.97 11.63 10.32
C GLY A 135 7.47 11.75 9.99
N GLY A 136 6.67 10.71 10.31
CA GLY A 136 5.22 10.71 10.05
C GLY A 136 4.84 10.36 8.62
N ARG A 137 5.70 9.66 7.89
CA ARG A 137 5.47 9.28 6.48
C ARG A 137 4.86 7.87 6.32
N LEU A 138 4.58 7.16 7.41
CA LEU A 138 4.08 5.78 7.36
C LEU A 138 2.56 5.75 7.16
N ALA A 139 2.09 4.80 6.36
CA ALA A 139 0.72 4.32 6.29
C ALA A 139 0.71 2.79 6.25
N LEU A 140 -0.37 2.17 6.67
CA LEU A 140 -0.53 0.72 6.63
C LEU A 140 -1.47 0.30 5.51
N ASN A 141 -1.07 -0.66 4.68
CA ASN A 141 -1.98 -1.43 3.85
C ASN A 141 -2.26 -2.76 4.55
N VAL A 142 -3.40 -2.86 5.22
CA VAL A 142 -3.75 -4.07 5.98
C VAL A 142 -4.31 -5.13 5.06
N VAL A 143 -3.65 -6.29 5.03
CA VAL A 143 -3.93 -7.40 4.12
C VAL A 143 -4.32 -8.64 4.93
N SER A 144 -5.61 -9.01 4.92
CA SER A 144 -6.07 -10.24 5.62
C SER A 144 -5.63 -11.53 4.94
N GLY A 145 -5.18 -11.44 3.67
CA GLY A 145 -4.70 -12.55 2.86
C GLY A 145 -5.78 -13.18 1.97
N GLY A 146 -5.45 -13.36 0.70
CA GLY A 146 -6.33 -13.91 -0.34
C GLY A 146 -5.84 -15.20 -0.99
N ASP A 147 -4.72 -15.79 -0.50
CA ASP A 147 -4.14 -17.03 -0.98
C ASP A 147 -3.76 -17.87 0.24
N ASP A 148 -4.46 -19.00 0.43
CA ASP A 148 -4.26 -19.86 1.60
C ASP A 148 -2.86 -20.49 1.63
N ALA A 149 -2.29 -20.83 0.46
CA ALA A 149 -0.95 -21.41 0.41
C ALA A 149 0.13 -20.41 0.84
N ASP A 150 -0.04 -19.11 0.51
CA ASP A 150 0.86 -18.04 0.97
C ASP A 150 0.76 -17.83 2.48
N LEU A 151 -0.46 -17.86 3.03
CA LEU A 151 -0.71 -17.73 4.47
C LEU A 151 -0.14 -18.89 5.28
N GLN A 152 -0.34 -20.11 4.80
CA GLN A 152 0.12 -21.33 5.47
C GLN A 152 1.65 -21.44 5.54
N ARG A 153 2.39 -20.81 4.63
CA ARG A 153 3.87 -20.72 4.74
C ARG A 153 4.31 -19.91 5.95
N ASP A 154 3.51 -18.93 6.37
CA ASP A 154 3.73 -18.13 7.59
C ASP A 154 3.02 -18.74 8.83
N GLY A 155 2.47 -19.95 8.71
CA GLY A 155 1.80 -20.66 9.81
C GLY A 155 0.36 -20.22 10.07
N ASP A 156 -0.26 -19.47 9.16
CA ASP A 156 -1.64 -19.00 9.31
C ASP A 156 -2.62 -19.95 8.59
N PHE A 157 -3.34 -20.76 9.38
CA PHE A 157 -4.35 -21.70 8.94
C PHE A 157 -5.79 -21.25 9.26
N VAL A 158 -5.97 -20.01 9.66
CA VAL A 158 -7.28 -19.46 10.01
C VAL A 158 -8.16 -19.35 8.76
N PRO A 159 -9.42 -19.87 8.78
CA PRO A 159 -10.33 -19.80 7.63
C PRO A 159 -10.66 -18.35 7.22
N HIS A 160 -11.02 -18.14 5.95
CA HIS A 160 -11.22 -16.85 5.31
C HIS A 160 -12.03 -15.84 6.17
N ASP A 161 -13.26 -16.15 6.54
CA ASP A 161 -14.10 -15.18 7.28
C ASP A 161 -13.60 -14.94 8.71
N ALA A 162 -13.00 -15.97 9.33
CA ALA A 162 -12.37 -15.82 10.64
C ALA A 162 -11.13 -14.92 10.57
N ARG A 163 -10.36 -14.94 9.47
CA ARG A 163 -9.25 -14.01 9.25
C ARG A 163 -9.72 -12.56 9.23
N TYR A 164 -10.84 -12.26 8.57
CA TYR A 164 -11.40 -10.90 8.58
C TYR A 164 -11.89 -10.48 9.96
N ARG A 165 -12.57 -11.36 10.71
CA ARG A 165 -12.93 -11.06 12.11
C ARG A 165 -11.69 -10.80 12.97
N ARG A 166 -10.64 -11.63 12.81
CA ARG A 166 -9.35 -11.42 13.48
C ARG A 166 -8.74 -10.08 13.10
N THR A 167 -8.81 -9.69 11.82
CA THR A 167 -8.29 -8.41 11.34
C THR A 167 -9.04 -7.24 11.96
N GLY A 168 -10.35 -7.29 12.09
CA GLY A 168 -11.14 -6.27 12.79
C GLY A 168 -10.68 -6.13 14.25
N GLU A 169 -10.66 -7.22 15.01
CA GLU A 169 -10.18 -7.22 16.41
C GLU A 169 -8.74 -6.71 16.53
N TYR A 170 -7.87 -7.09 15.58
CA TYR A 170 -6.49 -6.61 15.52
C TYR A 170 -6.40 -5.08 15.38
N LEU A 171 -7.17 -4.51 14.47
CA LEU A 171 -7.21 -3.07 14.23
C LEU A 171 -7.77 -2.30 15.40
N ASP A 172 -8.78 -2.84 16.08
CA ASP A 172 -9.29 -2.28 17.34
C ASP A 172 -8.21 -2.21 18.40
N VAL A 173 -7.48 -3.31 18.59
CA VAL A 173 -6.40 -3.36 19.59
C VAL A 173 -5.28 -2.37 19.23
N LEU A 174 -4.87 -2.29 17.97
CA LEU A 174 -3.87 -1.31 17.51
C LEU A 174 -4.30 0.12 17.84
N LYS A 175 -5.51 0.51 17.44
CA LYS A 175 -6.05 1.85 17.65
C LYS A 175 -6.15 2.16 19.15
N ARG A 176 -6.64 1.21 19.95
CA ARG A 176 -6.71 1.39 21.40
C ARG A 176 -5.35 1.63 22.03
N ILE A 177 -4.31 0.87 21.66
CA ILE A 177 -2.95 1.07 22.19
C ILE A 177 -2.38 2.42 21.75
N TRP A 178 -2.58 2.82 20.49
CA TRP A 178 -2.07 4.11 20.00
C TRP A 178 -2.72 5.32 20.65
N LEU A 179 -4.03 5.20 20.99
CA LEU A 179 -4.81 6.31 21.53
C LEU A 179 -4.80 6.36 23.08
N ALA A 180 -4.51 5.24 23.76
CA ALA A 180 -4.58 5.17 25.22
C ALA A 180 -3.45 5.95 25.90
N ASP A 181 -3.73 6.52 27.07
CA ASP A 181 -2.74 7.14 27.95
C ASP A 181 -2.32 6.23 29.13
N ALA A 182 -2.99 5.10 29.29
CA ALA A 182 -2.73 4.08 30.30
C ALA A 182 -2.61 2.69 29.68
N PRO A 183 -2.01 1.70 30.37
CA PRO A 183 -1.91 0.33 29.89
C PRO A 183 -3.28 -0.24 29.49
N VAL A 184 -3.29 -1.03 28.39
CA VAL A 184 -4.51 -1.57 27.78
C VAL A 184 -4.63 -3.06 28.07
N ASP A 185 -5.77 -3.45 28.66
CA ASP A 185 -6.21 -4.84 28.73
C ASP A 185 -7.18 -5.14 27.59
N HIS A 186 -7.12 -6.36 27.06
CA HIS A 186 -8.03 -6.84 26.04
C HIS A 186 -8.31 -8.33 26.22
N ASP A 187 -9.58 -8.73 26.16
CA ASP A 187 -10.05 -10.11 26.13
C ASP A 187 -10.98 -10.25 24.92
N GLY A 188 -10.42 -10.69 23.80
CA GLY A 188 -11.14 -10.90 22.56
C GLY A 188 -11.18 -12.36 22.13
N ALA A 189 -11.75 -12.60 20.97
CA ALA A 189 -11.86 -13.93 20.38
C ALA A 189 -10.50 -14.45 19.85
N PHE A 190 -9.61 -13.56 19.44
CA PHE A 190 -8.32 -13.89 18.82
C PHE A 190 -7.13 -13.43 19.64
N TYR A 191 -7.28 -12.35 20.41
CA TYR A 191 -6.19 -11.78 21.18
C TYR A 191 -6.56 -11.57 22.64
N ARG A 192 -5.60 -11.85 23.53
CA ARG A 192 -5.70 -11.55 24.95
C ARG A 192 -4.46 -10.81 25.40
N LEU A 193 -4.64 -9.61 25.98
CA LEU A 193 -3.55 -8.75 26.45
C LEU A 193 -3.81 -8.32 27.90
N ARG A 194 -2.72 -8.15 28.64
CA ARG A 194 -2.74 -7.57 30.00
C ARG A 194 -1.66 -6.51 30.06
N GLY A 195 -2.05 -5.29 30.43
CA GLY A 195 -1.15 -4.17 30.61
C GLY A 195 -0.34 -3.81 29.35
N ALA A 196 -0.93 -3.92 28.15
CA ALA A 196 -0.23 -3.55 26.91
C ALA A 196 0.15 -2.07 26.96
N SER A 197 1.45 -1.80 26.82
CA SER A 197 2.01 -0.47 27.06
C SER A 197 1.70 0.50 25.90
N PRO A 198 1.13 1.68 26.16
CA PRO A 198 0.90 2.74 25.17
C PRO A 198 2.04 3.77 25.10
N LEU A 199 3.21 3.50 25.68
CA LEU A 199 4.30 4.48 25.81
C LEU A 199 4.91 4.90 24.47
N VAL A 200 4.95 3.99 23.49
CA VAL A 200 5.48 4.31 22.16
C VAL A 200 4.36 4.84 21.30
N LYS A 201 4.37 6.13 21.04
CA LYS A 201 3.40 6.83 20.19
C LYS A 201 3.98 7.12 18.82
N GLY A 202 3.16 7.03 17.78
CA GLY A 202 3.52 7.50 16.45
C GLY A 202 3.64 9.03 16.37
N ALA A 203 4.17 9.53 15.27
CA ALA A 203 4.23 10.95 14.97
C ALA A 203 2.87 11.50 14.52
N GLN A 204 2.10 10.69 13.81
CA GLN A 204 0.81 11.06 13.22
C GLN A 204 -0.34 11.02 14.24
N ARG A 205 -1.37 11.84 14.00
CA ARG A 205 -2.58 11.90 14.83
C ARG A 205 -3.83 11.76 13.94
N PRO A 206 -4.90 11.08 14.40
CA PRO A 206 -4.98 10.35 15.67
C PRO A 206 -4.12 9.08 15.68
N HIS A 207 -3.83 8.50 14.53
CA HIS A 207 -3.01 7.30 14.33
C HIS A 207 -2.44 7.26 12.91
N VAL A 208 -1.58 6.28 12.63
CA VAL A 208 -1.07 5.97 11.28
C VAL A 208 -2.25 5.64 10.36
N PRO A 209 -2.36 6.23 9.14
CA PRO A 209 -3.46 5.97 8.21
C PRO A 209 -3.56 4.49 7.83
N ILE A 210 -4.80 3.98 7.78
CA ILE A 210 -5.10 2.59 7.47
C ILE A 210 -5.72 2.49 6.08
N TYR A 211 -5.01 1.85 5.17
CA TYR A 211 -5.48 1.40 3.88
C TYR A 211 -5.96 -0.04 3.99
N PHE A 212 -7.04 -0.38 3.32
CA PHE A 212 -7.60 -1.72 3.38
C PHE A 212 -8.22 -2.13 2.05
N GLY A 213 -7.95 -3.35 1.60
CA GLY A 213 -8.49 -3.91 0.37
C GLY A 213 -9.28 -5.19 0.59
N GLY A 214 -10.14 -5.50 -0.36
CA GLY A 214 -10.94 -6.73 -0.39
C GLY A 214 -12.40 -6.46 -0.71
N SER A 215 -13.01 -7.33 -1.52
CA SER A 215 -14.36 -7.17 -2.06
C SER A 215 -15.38 -8.18 -1.55
N SER A 216 -14.98 -9.13 -0.69
CA SER A 216 -15.91 -10.03 0.00
C SER A 216 -16.76 -9.29 1.04
N PRO A 217 -17.96 -9.78 1.40
CA PRO A 217 -18.77 -9.17 2.46
C PRO A 217 -17.99 -8.99 3.78
N ALA A 218 -17.21 -10.00 4.18
CA ALA A 218 -16.38 -9.95 5.39
C ALA A 218 -15.29 -8.86 5.28
N ALA A 219 -14.68 -8.68 4.09
CA ALA A 219 -13.70 -7.63 3.87
C ALA A 219 -14.33 -6.23 3.93
N LEU A 220 -15.50 -6.04 3.32
CA LEU A 220 -16.22 -4.76 3.32
C LEU A 220 -16.65 -4.34 4.71
N ALA A 221 -17.04 -5.28 5.58
CA ALA A 221 -17.37 -5.00 6.97
C ALA A 221 -16.17 -4.39 7.71
N VAL A 222 -14.99 -5.01 7.61
CA VAL A 222 -13.75 -4.50 8.21
C VAL A 222 -13.33 -3.15 7.58
N ALA A 223 -13.44 -3.03 6.25
CA ALA A 223 -13.12 -1.79 5.55
C ALA A 223 -14.00 -0.63 6.04
N GLY A 224 -15.31 -0.85 6.15
CA GLY A 224 -16.27 0.16 6.59
C GLY A 224 -15.97 0.69 8.00
N GLU A 225 -15.57 -0.19 8.91
CA GLU A 225 -15.28 0.14 10.31
C GLU A 225 -13.90 0.78 10.49
N HIS A 226 -12.89 0.35 9.73
CA HIS A 226 -11.50 0.67 10.06
C HIS A 226 -10.74 1.46 9.01
N ALA A 227 -11.09 1.38 7.72
CA ALA A 227 -10.28 1.95 6.65
C ALA A 227 -10.41 3.48 6.58
N ASP A 228 -9.26 4.17 6.43
CA ASP A 228 -9.19 5.57 6.02
C ASP A 228 -9.15 5.68 4.49
N VAL A 229 -8.58 4.67 3.83
CA VAL A 229 -8.58 4.52 2.37
C VAL A 229 -8.97 3.09 2.01
N TYR A 230 -10.01 2.93 1.19
CA TYR A 230 -10.37 1.65 0.61
C TYR A 230 -9.67 1.45 -0.72
N MET A 231 -8.97 0.31 -0.86
CA MET A 231 -8.22 -0.04 -2.07
C MET A 231 -8.93 -1.13 -2.86
N THR A 232 -9.04 -0.93 -4.17
CA THR A 232 -9.53 -1.96 -5.11
C THR A 232 -8.62 -2.07 -6.32
N TRP A 233 -8.74 -3.17 -7.05
CA TRP A 233 -8.04 -3.31 -8.31
C TRP A 233 -8.77 -2.56 -9.42
N GLY A 234 -8.07 -2.34 -10.54
CA GLY A 234 -8.63 -1.70 -11.73
C GLY A 234 -9.65 -2.60 -12.40
N GLU A 235 -10.91 -2.40 -12.10
CA GLU A 235 -12.07 -3.02 -12.72
C GLU A 235 -12.71 -2.03 -13.71
N PRO A 236 -13.64 -2.46 -14.57
CA PRO A 236 -14.44 -1.54 -15.37
C PRO A 236 -15.16 -0.48 -14.53
N LEU A 237 -15.43 0.67 -15.12
CA LEU A 237 -15.99 1.84 -14.44
C LEU A 237 -17.25 1.52 -13.64
N ASP A 238 -18.18 0.73 -14.21
CA ASP A 238 -19.42 0.34 -13.53
C ASP A 238 -19.15 -0.57 -12.34
N ALA A 239 -18.18 -1.48 -12.45
CA ALA A 239 -17.79 -2.36 -11.36
C ALA A 239 -17.10 -1.60 -10.22
N VAL A 240 -16.27 -0.59 -10.54
CA VAL A 240 -15.68 0.30 -9.54
C VAL A 240 -16.75 1.16 -8.87
N ARG A 241 -17.71 1.68 -9.62
CA ARG A 241 -18.86 2.44 -9.07
C ARG A 241 -19.65 1.59 -8.06
N GLU A 242 -19.92 0.33 -8.40
CA GLU A 242 -20.56 -0.62 -7.48
C GLU A 242 -19.75 -0.83 -6.20
N GLN A 243 -18.44 -1.05 -6.32
CA GLN A 243 -17.57 -1.25 -5.15
C GLN A 243 -17.52 -0.01 -4.25
N ILE A 244 -17.49 1.18 -4.83
CA ILE A 244 -17.56 2.44 -4.07
C ILE A 244 -18.87 2.52 -3.31
N ALA A 245 -20.01 2.20 -3.94
CA ALA A 245 -21.30 2.21 -3.27
C ALA A 245 -21.35 1.19 -2.12
N ARG A 246 -20.82 -0.02 -2.32
CA ARG A 246 -20.78 -1.08 -1.31
C ARG A 246 -19.92 -0.70 -0.10
N VAL A 247 -18.72 -0.15 -0.29
CA VAL A 247 -17.87 0.25 0.84
C VAL A 247 -18.46 1.45 1.57
N ARG A 248 -19.05 2.41 0.86
CA ARG A 248 -19.75 3.55 1.49
C ARG A 248 -20.93 3.09 2.35
N ALA A 249 -21.73 2.15 1.85
CA ALA A 249 -22.82 1.55 2.62
C ALA A 249 -22.31 0.82 3.87
N ALA A 250 -21.19 0.09 3.77
CA ALA A 250 -20.57 -0.57 4.91
C ALA A 250 -19.97 0.42 5.94
N ALA A 251 -19.51 1.60 5.51
CA ALA A 251 -18.90 2.61 6.37
C ALA A 251 -19.93 3.53 7.05
N ALA A 252 -21.12 3.68 6.47
CA ALA A 252 -22.17 4.59 6.95
C ALA A 252 -22.59 4.34 8.43
N PRO A 253 -22.77 3.08 8.91
CA PRO A 253 -23.09 2.82 10.30
C PRO A 253 -22.04 3.33 11.31
N PHE A 254 -20.79 3.50 10.87
CA PHE A 254 -19.68 4.00 11.67
C PHE A 254 -19.43 5.51 11.49
N GLY A 255 -20.27 6.20 10.71
CA GLY A 255 -20.10 7.62 10.38
C GLY A 255 -18.83 7.90 9.57
N ARG A 256 -18.33 6.93 8.80
CA ARG A 256 -17.07 7.01 8.05
C ARG A 256 -17.30 7.15 6.54
N ALA A 257 -16.35 7.81 5.89
CA ALA A 257 -16.32 7.98 4.45
C ALA A 257 -14.87 7.75 3.95
N PRO A 258 -14.46 6.49 3.78
CA PRO A 258 -13.09 6.20 3.33
C PRO A 258 -12.83 6.79 1.94
N ARG A 259 -11.62 7.33 1.75
CA ARG A 259 -11.13 7.69 0.42
C ARG A 259 -11.02 6.42 -0.42
N ILE A 260 -11.02 6.58 -1.74
CA ILE A 260 -10.98 5.45 -2.68
C ILE A 260 -9.66 5.43 -3.43
N SER A 261 -9.02 4.27 -3.44
CA SER A 261 -7.82 3.99 -4.21
C SER A 261 -8.10 2.88 -5.23
N VAL A 262 -7.69 3.11 -6.49
CA VAL A 262 -7.75 2.09 -7.55
C VAL A 262 -6.35 1.84 -8.10
N SER A 263 -6.03 0.59 -8.40
CA SER A 263 -4.70 0.22 -8.87
C SER A 263 -4.71 -0.27 -10.32
N PHE A 264 -3.76 0.24 -11.12
CA PHE A 264 -3.58 -0.12 -12.53
C PHE A 264 -2.11 -0.38 -12.85
N ARG A 265 -1.88 -0.97 -14.02
CA ARG A 265 -0.55 -1.11 -14.65
C ARG A 265 -0.51 -0.35 -15.97
N PRO A 266 -0.25 0.96 -15.97
CA PRO A 266 -0.22 1.74 -17.21
C PRO A 266 0.83 1.19 -18.18
N ILE A 267 0.45 1.09 -19.44
CA ILE A 267 1.36 0.78 -20.55
C ILE A 267 1.35 1.98 -21.48
N VAL A 268 2.40 2.81 -21.37
CA VAL A 268 2.48 4.08 -22.07
C VAL A 268 3.57 4.06 -23.13
N ALA A 269 3.29 4.76 -24.24
CA ALA A 269 4.24 5.06 -25.31
C ALA A 269 3.86 6.37 -26.02
N ASP A 270 4.73 6.90 -26.87
CA ASP A 270 4.54 8.18 -27.57
C ASP A 270 3.33 8.16 -28.51
N THR A 271 2.96 6.99 -29.02
CA THR A 271 1.78 6.81 -29.86
C THR A 271 0.91 5.67 -29.37
N GLU A 272 -0.38 5.73 -29.67
CA GLU A 272 -1.32 4.66 -29.31
C GLU A 272 -0.92 3.31 -29.92
N ALA A 273 -0.50 3.30 -31.18
CA ALA A 273 -0.05 2.07 -31.85
C ALA A 273 1.16 1.44 -31.13
N ALA A 274 2.16 2.24 -30.76
CA ALA A 274 3.34 1.76 -30.03
C ALA A 274 2.96 1.27 -28.60
N ALA A 275 1.97 1.89 -27.94
CA ALA A 275 1.50 1.44 -26.65
C ALA A 275 0.83 0.05 -26.74
N TRP A 276 0.02 -0.19 -27.76
CA TRP A 276 -0.58 -1.52 -28.00
C TRP A 276 0.45 -2.57 -28.40
N GLU A 277 1.45 -2.22 -29.23
CA GLU A 277 2.58 -3.11 -29.53
C GLU A 277 3.35 -3.49 -28.26
N LYS A 278 3.64 -2.51 -27.39
CA LYS A 278 4.26 -2.75 -26.06
C LYS A 278 3.37 -3.68 -25.19
N ALA A 279 2.05 -3.52 -25.20
CA ALA A 279 1.12 -4.36 -24.46
C ALA A 279 1.17 -5.83 -24.94
N GLU A 280 1.19 -6.06 -26.25
CA GLU A 280 1.34 -7.40 -26.82
C GLU A 280 2.70 -8.03 -26.49
N ALA A 281 3.78 -7.25 -26.58
CA ALA A 281 5.10 -7.73 -26.18
C ALA A 281 5.16 -8.13 -24.70
N ILE A 282 4.51 -7.35 -23.82
CA ILE A 282 4.37 -7.69 -22.40
C ILE A 282 3.57 -9.00 -22.23
N ARG A 283 2.47 -9.18 -22.98
CA ARG A 283 1.66 -10.41 -22.92
C ARG A 283 2.51 -11.63 -23.25
N GLU A 284 3.31 -11.57 -24.31
CA GLU A 284 4.20 -12.68 -24.68
C GLU A 284 5.33 -12.91 -23.66
N ARG A 285 5.92 -11.85 -23.08
CA ARG A 285 6.89 -11.98 -21.98
C ARG A 285 6.29 -12.69 -20.77
N VAL A 286 5.08 -12.29 -20.34
CA VAL A 286 4.35 -12.95 -19.23
C VAL A 286 4.11 -14.43 -19.56
N ARG A 287 3.67 -14.73 -20.78
CA ARG A 287 3.45 -16.12 -21.23
C ARG A 287 4.74 -16.95 -21.15
N ALA A 288 5.83 -16.41 -21.69
CA ALA A 288 7.13 -17.07 -21.70
C ALA A 288 7.66 -17.30 -20.27
N ALA A 289 7.60 -16.28 -19.41
CA ALA A 289 8.04 -16.39 -18.01
C ALA A 289 7.23 -17.44 -17.23
N ARG A 290 5.91 -17.50 -17.43
CA ARG A 290 5.06 -18.51 -16.78
C ARG A 290 5.41 -19.94 -17.23
N LEU A 291 5.61 -20.15 -18.53
CA LEU A 291 6.04 -21.44 -19.07
C LEU A 291 7.41 -21.86 -18.51
N ALA A 292 8.38 -20.95 -18.49
CA ALA A 292 9.70 -21.20 -17.94
C ALA A 292 9.68 -21.57 -16.44
N ASN A 293 8.72 -21.01 -15.69
CA ASN A 293 8.53 -21.29 -14.25
C ASN A 293 7.56 -22.46 -13.97
N GLY A 294 7.11 -23.19 -14.99
CA GLY A 294 6.16 -24.30 -14.85
C GLY A 294 4.79 -23.86 -14.30
N GLN A 295 4.41 -22.60 -14.48
CA GLN A 295 3.13 -22.06 -14.01
C GLN A 295 2.06 -22.25 -15.09
N PRO A 296 0.81 -22.60 -14.72
CA PRO A 296 -0.26 -22.77 -15.69
C PRO A 296 -0.60 -21.45 -16.38
N ILE A 297 -0.83 -21.48 -17.69
CA ILE A 297 -1.40 -20.39 -18.46
C ILE A 297 -2.91 -20.61 -18.44
N ALA A 298 -3.63 -19.72 -17.75
CA ALA A 298 -5.08 -19.81 -17.51
C ALA A 298 -5.54 -21.05 -16.71
N GLY A 299 -6.76 -21.03 -16.20
CA GLY A 299 -7.46 -22.26 -15.83
C GLY A 299 -7.57 -22.60 -14.34
N HIS A 300 -7.03 -21.83 -13.40
CA HIS A 300 -7.36 -22.01 -11.98
C HIS A 300 -8.31 -20.89 -11.54
N ALA A 301 -9.50 -21.26 -11.08
CA ALA A 301 -10.42 -20.32 -10.46
C ALA A 301 -9.73 -19.67 -9.24
N PRO A 302 -9.61 -18.34 -9.20
CA PRO A 302 -8.98 -17.66 -8.09
C PRO A 302 -9.82 -17.80 -6.81
N GLN A 303 -9.14 -17.93 -5.65
CA GLN A 303 -9.82 -18.06 -4.35
C GLN A 303 -10.39 -16.74 -3.85
N ASN A 304 -9.74 -15.62 -4.15
CA ASN A 304 -10.16 -14.32 -3.64
C ASN A 304 -11.20 -13.63 -4.54
N ALA A 305 -12.13 -12.91 -3.91
CA ALA A 305 -13.23 -12.23 -4.57
C ALA A 305 -12.77 -11.17 -5.60
N GLY A 306 -11.66 -10.48 -5.35
CA GLY A 306 -11.12 -9.48 -6.29
C GLY A 306 -10.69 -10.11 -7.60
N SER A 307 -9.92 -11.21 -7.56
CA SER A 307 -9.54 -11.94 -8.78
C SER A 307 -10.75 -12.55 -9.50
N GLN A 308 -11.74 -13.06 -8.76
CA GLN A 308 -12.99 -13.55 -9.37
C GLN A 308 -13.72 -12.46 -10.16
N ARG A 309 -13.79 -11.24 -9.60
CA ARG A 309 -14.39 -10.08 -10.29
C ARG A 309 -13.62 -9.69 -11.54
N LEU A 310 -12.28 -9.66 -11.47
CA LEU A 310 -11.43 -9.39 -12.64
C LEU A 310 -11.57 -10.45 -13.73
N MET A 311 -11.67 -11.73 -13.36
CA MET A 311 -11.90 -12.80 -14.33
C MET A 311 -13.29 -12.69 -14.97
N ALA A 312 -14.31 -12.31 -14.21
CA ALA A 312 -15.64 -12.04 -14.76
C ALA A 312 -15.64 -10.85 -15.74
N ALA A 313 -14.86 -9.80 -15.45
CA ALA A 313 -14.65 -8.69 -16.37
C ALA A 313 -13.89 -9.16 -17.62
N ALA A 314 -12.79 -9.88 -17.48
CA ALA A 314 -11.98 -10.39 -18.57
C ALA A 314 -12.75 -11.34 -19.53
N ALA A 315 -13.76 -12.02 -19.03
CA ALA A 315 -14.65 -12.84 -19.85
C ALA A 315 -15.55 -12.01 -20.81
N GLN A 316 -15.67 -10.70 -20.60
CA GLN A 316 -16.44 -9.81 -21.45
C GLN A 316 -15.66 -9.31 -22.67
N GLY A 317 -14.33 -9.32 -22.60
CA GLY A 317 -13.42 -8.91 -23.68
C GLY A 317 -12.02 -8.58 -23.20
N ASP A 318 -11.09 -8.50 -24.14
CA ASP A 318 -9.69 -8.15 -23.84
C ASP A 318 -9.53 -6.66 -23.51
N VAL A 319 -10.35 -5.78 -24.08
CA VAL A 319 -10.36 -4.34 -23.83
C VAL A 319 -11.76 -3.93 -23.41
N LEU A 320 -11.87 -3.30 -22.27
CA LEU A 320 -13.12 -2.83 -21.69
C LEU A 320 -13.06 -1.31 -21.48
N ASP A 321 -14.23 -0.67 -21.32
CA ASP A 321 -14.35 0.77 -21.33
C ASP A 321 -13.60 1.36 -22.54
N GLU A 322 -12.79 2.40 -22.37
CA GLU A 322 -12.03 2.98 -23.46
C GLU A 322 -10.69 2.25 -23.66
N ARG A 323 -9.97 1.87 -22.57
CA ARG A 323 -8.55 1.47 -22.58
C ARG A 323 -8.17 0.43 -21.53
N LEU A 324 -9.13 -0.12 -20.81
CA LEU A 324 -8.87 -1.11 -19.77
C LEU A 324 -8.55 -2.46 -20.42
N TRP A 325 -7.27 -2.83 -20.43
CA TRP A 325 -6.81 -4.07 -21.05
C TRP A 325 -6.68 -5.20 -20.03
N MET A 326 -7.23 -6.35 -20.37
CA MET A 326 -7.33 -7.54 -19.54
C MET A 326 -6.34 -8.64 -19.92
N GLY A 327 -5.44 -8.41 -20.88
CA GLY A 327 -4.58 -9.44 -21.47
C GLY A 327 -3.70 -10.16 -20.45
N VAL A 328 -3.12 -9.45 -19.46
CA VAL A 328 -2.34 -10.09 -18.37
C VAL A 328 -3.26 -10.80 -17.37
N ALA A 329 -4.42 -10.23 -17.06
CA ALA A 329 -5.41 -10.87 -16.19
C ALA A 329 -5.83 -12.24 -16.73
N ASN A 330 -6.11 -12.34 -18.02
CA ASN A 330 -6.45 -13.58 -18.70
C ASN A 330 -5.35 -14.65 -18.59
N LEU A 331 -4.08 -14.25 -18.72
CA LEU A 331 -2.94 -15.18 -18.62
C LEU A 331 -2.64 -15.65 -17.20
N THR A 332 -2.89 -14.80 -16.20
CA THR A 332 -2.46 -15.04 -14.81
C THR A 332 -3.56 -15.54 -13.90
N GLY A 333 -4.81 -15.65 -14.41
CA GLY A 333 -6.00 -15.90 -13.60
C GLY A 333 -6.31 -14.71 -12.69
N ALA A 334 -6.03 -13.50 -13.17
CA ALA A 334 -6.19 -12.23 -12.46
C ALA A 334 -5.51 -12.22 -11.08
N ARG A 335 -4.35 -12.86 -10.97
CA ARG A 335 -3.54 -12.76 -9.75
C ARG A 335 -3.06 -11.33 -9.59
N TRP A 336 -3.34 -10.76 -8.40
CA TRP A 336 -2.94 -9.42 -7.99
C TRP A 336 -3.45 -8.31 -8.93
N ASN A 337 -2.78 -7.14 -8.93
CA ASN A 337 -3.07 -6.06 -9.88
C ASN A 337 -2.54 -6.44 -11.28
N SER A 338 -3.43 -6.92 -12.14
CA SER A 338 -3.10 -7.46 -13.47
C SER A 338 -3.80 -6.73 -14.62
N THR A 339 -4.55 -5.66 -14.35
CA THR A 339 -5.24 -4.86 -15.36
C THR A 339 -4.40 -3.65 -15.75
N ALA A 340 -4.43 -3.29 -17.03
CA ALA A 340 -3.64 -2.19 -17.58
C ALA A 340 -4.53 -1.12 -18.23
N LEU A 341 -4.03 0.11 -18.25
CA LEU A 341 -4.53 1.18 -19.12
C LEU A 341 -3.49 1.41 -20.21
N VAL A 342 -3.89 1.25 -21.49
CA VAL A 342 -2.96 1.26 -22.63
C VAL A 342 -3.18 2.50 -23.48
N GLY A 343 -2.12 3.26 -23.81
CA GLY A 343 -2.21 4.44 -24.65
C GLY A 343 -1.06 5.43 -24.48
N THR A 344 -1.22 6.63 -25.02
CA THR A 344 -0.30 7.73 -24.70
C THR A 344 -0.52 8.20 -23.25
N PRO A 345 0.43 8.94 -22.66
CA PRO A 345 0.25 9.51 -21.33
C PRO A 345 -1.07 10.28 -21.15
N GLU A 346 -1.46 11.08 -22.14
CA GLU A 346 -2.70 11.87 -22.11
C GLU A 346 -3.95 10.97 -22.22
N GLN A 347 -3.87 9.90 -23.03
CA GLN A 347 -4.97 8.95 -23.17
C GLN A 347 -5.20 8.17 -21.86
N VAL A 348 -4.10 7.73 -21.23
CA VAL A 348 -4.16 7.05 -19.91
C VAL A 348 -4.63 8.02 -18.81
N ALA A 349 -4.17 9.27 -18.84
CA ALA A 349 -4.63 10.31 -17.90
C ALA A 349 -6.14 10.55 -18.03
N ARG A 350 -6.68 10.62 -19.26
CA ARG A 350 -8.14 10.74 -19.48
C ARG A 350 -8.92 9.53 -18.94
N ALA A 351 -8.40 8.31 -19.16
CA ALA A 351 -9.03 7.11 -18.61
C ALA A 351 -9.05 7.14 -17.07
N LEU A 352 -7.96 7.54 -16.42
CA LEU A 352 -7.90 7.75 -14.96
C LEU A 352 -8.85 8.86 -14.50
N GLY A 353 -9.01 9.93 -15.30
CA GLY A 353 -9.99 10.99 -15.06
C GLY A 353 -11.44 10.49 -14.99
N ALA A 354 -11.79 9.42 -15.72
CA ALA A 354 -13.10 8.79 -15.60
C ALA A 354 -13.31 8.14 -14.22
N TYR A 355 -12.29 7.50 -13.66
CA TYR A 355 -12.33 6.96 -12.28
C TYR A 355 -12.33 8.08 -11.24
N TYR A 356 -11.57 9.17 -11.47
CA TYR A 356 -11.61 10.36 -10.61
C TYR A 356 -13.04 10.90 -10.47
N ARG A 357 -13.80 11.01 -11.56
CA ARG A 357 -15.21 11.42 -11.53
C ARG A 357 -16.12 10.49 -10.74
N LEU A 358 -15.75 9.23 -10.52
CA LEU A 358 -16.45 8.32 -9.61
C LEU A 358 -16.14 8.58 -8.12
N GLY A 359 -15.16 9.45 -7.83
CA GLY A 359 -14.68 9.77 -6.47
C GLY A 359 -13.43 9.00 -6.06
N VAL A 360 -12.70 8.45 -7.01
CA VAL A 360 -11.35 7.91 -6.76
C VAL A 360 -10.39 9.06 -6.56
N SER A 361 -9.65 9.08 -5.45
CA SER A 361 -8.69 10.14 -5.12
C SER A 361 -7.25 9.62 -4.98
N THR A 362 -7.02 8.35 -5.25
CA THR A 362 -5.69 7.74 -5.15
C THR A 362 -5.52 6.70 -6.24
N PHE A 363 -4.44 6.81 -7.01
CA PHE A 363 -4.08 5.82 -8.03
C PHE A 363 -2.79 5.11 -7.66
N LEU A 364 -2.87 3.78 -7.45
CA LEU A 364 -1.67 2.96 -7.36
C LEU A 364 -1.30 2.53 -8.77
N ILE A 365 -0.14 2.95 -9.24
CA ILE A 365 0.39 2.61 -10.56
C ILE A 365 1.75 1.94 -10.45
N ARG A 366 1.92 0.83 -11.17
CA ARG A 366 3.22 0.17 -11.32
C ARG A 366 3.37 -0.40 -12.72
N GLY A 367 4.57 -0.36 -13.25
CA GLY A 367 4.87 -0.90 -14.56
C GLY A 367 5.22 -2.39 -14.57
N PHE A 368 5.55 -2.89 -15.75
CA PHE A 368 6.04 -4.24 -15.98
C PHE A 368 7.57 -4.31 -16.00
N ASP A 369 8.23 -3.17 -16.24
CA ASP A 369 9.67 -2.93 -16.04
C ASP A 369 9.78 -1.91 -14.87
N PRO A 370 9.78 -2.37 -13.58
CA PRO A 370 9.34 -1.55 -12.45
C PRO A 370 10.10 -0.23 -12.27
N LEU A 371 11.44 -0.24 -12.39
CA LEU A 371 12.25 0.95 -12.19
C LEU A 371 12.16 1.90 -13.40
N ASP A 372 12.26 1.35 -14.61
CA ASP A 372 12.24 2.15 -15.84
C ASP A 372 10.86 2.76 -16.09
N ASP A 373 9.79 1.99 -15.83
CA ASP A 373 8.43 2.49 -15.92
C ASP A 373 8.15 3.56 -14.84
N ALA A 374 8.70 3.44 -13.63
CA ALA A 374 8.54 4.48 -12.60
C ALA A 374 9.17 5.81 -13.05
N LEU A 375 10.36 5.78 -13.66
CA LEU A 375 11.01 6.96 -14.21
C LEU A 375 10.23 7.55 -15.39
N ALA A 376 9.73 6.71 -16.30
CA ALA A 376 8.90 7.14 -17.42
C ALA A 376 7.58 7.76 -16.95
N TYR A 377 6.93 7.16 -15.93
CA TYR A 377 5.71 7.73 -15.36
C TYR A 377 5.94 9.12 -14.75
N GLY A 378 7.08 9.31 -14.04
CA GLY A 378 7.41 10.63 -13.49
C GLY A 378 7.63 11.69 -14.55
N ARG A 379 8.23 11.31 -15.67
CA ARG A 379 8.51 12.23 -16.78
C ARG A 379 7.23 12.58 -17.57
N ASP A 380 6.39 11.61 -17.87
CA ASP A 380 5.33 11.73 -18.87
C ASP A 380 3.92 11.58 -18.30
N LEU A 381 3.64 10.52 -17.51
CA LEU A 381 2.28 10.15 -17.11
C LEU A 381 1.78 10.96 -15.91
N ILE A 382 2.58 11.10 -14.87
CA ILE A 382 2.16 11.81 -13.63
C ILE A 382 1.83 13.28 -13.93
N PRO A 383 2.66 14.02 -14.71
CA PRO A 383 2.28 15.38 -15.13
C PRO A 383 0.98 15.44 -15.95
N ALA A 384 0.77 14.47 -16.86
CA ALA A 384 -0.45 14.39 -17.66
C ALA A 384 -1.70 14.10 -16.80
N ILE A 385 -1.58 13.21 -15.78
CA ILE A 385 -2.66 12.95 -14.82
C ILE A 385 -3.03 14.24 -14.07
N HIS A 386 -2.05 14.92 -13.49
CA HIS A 386 -2.29 16.14 -12.72
C HIS A 386 -2.91 17.26 -13.59
N ALA A 387 -2.40 17.45 -14.80
CA ALA A 387 -2.93 18.44 -15.73
C ALA A 387 -4.40 18.16 -16.09
N HIS A 388 -4.72 16.89 -16.39
CA HIS A 388 -6.09 16.51 -16.75
C HIS A 388 -7.06 16.61 -15.56
N ILE A 389 -6.65 16.19 -14.37
CA ILE A 389 -7.50 16.32 -13.16
C ILE A 389 -7.76 17.79 -12.83
N ALA A 390 -6.74 18.65 -12.91
CA ALA A 390 -6.92 20.08 -12.71
C ALA A 390 -7.87 20.74 -13.73
N GLU A 391 -7.91 20.22 -14.97
CA GLU A 391 -8.88 20.63 -15.98
C GLU A 391 -10.31 20.21 -15.59
N LEU A 392 -10.49 18.95 -15.14
CA LEU A 392 -11.79 18.46 -14.69
C LEU A 392 -12.34 19.27 -13.52
N ASP A 393 -11.51 19.63 -12.55
CA ASP A 393 -11.93 20.43 -11.39
C ASP A 393 -12.33 21.85 -11.78
N ARG A 394 -11.58 22.48 -12.69
CA ARG A 394 -11.96 23.79 -13.23
C ARG A 394 -13.31 23.74 -13.95
N TYR A 395 -13.56 22.69 -14.74
CA TYR A 395 -14.83 22.51 -15.43
C TYR A 395 -15.98 22.33 -14.44
N GLN A 396 -15.82 21.49 -13.41
CA GLN A 396 -16.85 21.29 -12.38
C GLN A 396 -17.16 22.58 -11.61
N ALA A 397 -16.13 23.37 -11.28
CA ALA A 397 -16.31 24.66 -10.59
C ALA A 397 -17.00 25.73 -11.46
N ALA A 398 -16.93 25.59 -12.79
CA ALA A 398 -17.54 26.52 -13.74
C ALA A 398 -19.00 26.21 -14.08
N VAL A 399 -19.52 25.01 -13.74
CA VAL A 399 -20.92 24.62 -13.94
C VAL A 399 -21.71 25.03 -12.71
N PRO A 400 -22.67 25.99 -12.81
CA PRO A 400 -23.54 26.35 -11.69
C PRO A 400 -24.37 25.14 -11.25
N ALA A 401 -24.60 24.99 -9.93
CA ALA A 401 -25.41 23.94 -9.34
C ALA A 401 -26.90 24.07 -9.73
#